data_fd785422b34735552bb21e1862f89e89
#
_entry.id   fd785422b34735552bb21e1862f89e89
#
_cell.length_a   1.000
_cell.length_b   1.000
_cell.length_c   1.000
_cell.angle_alpha   90.00
_cell.angle_beta   90.00
_cell.angle_gamma   90.00
#
_symmetry.space_group_name_H-M   'P 1'
#
loop_
_entity.id
_entity.type
_entity.pdbx_description
1 polymer ?
#
loop_
_entity_poly.entity_id
_entity_poly.type
_entity_poly.pdbx_seq_one_letter_code
_entity_poly.pdbx_strand_id
1 'polypeptide(L)'
;MMKRSVITGTGSFIPPDIKSNRDFTIHNFYSDQHNRIETAPQEVVDKFQAITGIAERRYAAPEMNCSGMAVMASRQAIEDSGIDPETIDQIIFAHNFGDVVKHSIQTDAVPSLASRVKHELGIRNPNCIAYDILFGCPGWLQGLIQADAFFKAGIARKALIIGSETLSRVIDSYDRDSMIFSDGAGATIIEFKETEADGSGLLGYSVQSHCIDEAYYINMGKSFFPHSDPRVRYIKMKGRKVYEYAVKHVPAAMKECLDKSGVDIKDLKKVFIHQANEKMDEAIIQAMYKLYGLKAPADIMPMSIQWLGNSSVATIPTLLDLVLHGKQEGHALKAGDVIMFASVGAGMNINAAAYRI
;
A
#
# COMPACT_ATOMS: atom_id res chain seq x y z
N MET A 1 -3.15 11.66 -31.02
CA MET A 1 -3.28 10.54 -30.04
C MET A 1 -1.91 10.24 -29.46
N MET A 2 -1.84 9.95 -28.17
CA MET A 2 -0.63 9.50 -27.50
C MET A 2 -0.92 8.18 -26.80
N LYS A 3 0.14 7.40 -26.47
CA LYS A 3 -0.04 6.16 -25.72
C LYS A 3 0.20 6.42 -24.23
N ARG A 4 -0.66 5.90 -23.38
CA ARG A 4 -0.57 5.98 -21.92
C ARG A 4 -0.87 4.65 -21.27
N SER A 5 -0.34 4.48 -20.08
CA SER A 5 -0.66 3.37 -19.18
C SER A 5 -1.95 3.68 -18.45
N VAL A 6 -3.02 2.94 -18.77
CA VAL A 6 -4.39 3.19 -18.29
C VAL A 6 -4.82 2.05 -17.39
N ILE A 7 -5.27 2.38 -16.18
CA ILE A 7 -5.93 1.43 -15.26
C ILE A 7 -7.31 1.13 -15.86
N THR A 8 -7.58 -0.12 -16.17
CA THR A 8 -8.82 -0.57 -16.82
C THR A 8 -9.67 -1.50 -15.96
N GLY A 9 -9.13 -1.96 -14.83
CA GLY A 9 -9.88 -2.73 -13.86
C GLY A 9 -9.19 -2.70 -12.50
N THR A 10 -9.99 -2.75 -11.45
CA THR A 10 -9.56 -2.79 -10.05
C THR A 10 -10.26 -3.90 -9.30
N GLY A 11 -9.65 -4.37 -8.23
CA GLY A 11 -10.25 -5.32 -7.32
C GLY A 11 -9.54 -5.32 -5.98
N SER A 12 -10.25 -5.66 -4.92
CA SER A 12 -9.69 -5.72 -3.58
C SER A 12 -10.23 -6.88 -2.79
N PHE A 13 -9.42 -7.40 -1.87
CA PHE A 13 -9.86 -8.36 -0.88
C PHE A 13 -9.57 -7.81 0.51
N ILE A 14 -10.64 -7.54 1.24
CA ILE A 14 -10.61 -7.07 2.63
C ILE A 14 -10.97 -8.28 3.49
N PRO A 15 -10.07 -8.78 4.35
CA PRO A 15 -10.37 -9.89 5.24
C PRO A 15 -11.57 -9.60 6.14
N PRO A 16 -12.44 -10.62 6.38
CA PRO A 16 -13.65 -10.41 7.16
C PRO A 16 -13.40 -10.29 8.67
N ASP A 17 -12.30 -10.83 9.20
CA ASP A 17 -12.03 -10.85 10.63
C ASP A 17 -11.60 -9.45 11.12
N ILE A 18 -12.47 -8.85 11.92
CA ILE A 18 -12.23 -7.53 12.51
C ILE A 18 -11.42 -7.70 13.79
N LYS A 19 -10.33 -6.95 13.90
CA LYS A 19 -9.57 -6.75 15.13
C LYS A 19 -9.75 -5.33 15.62
N SER A 20 -10.56 -5.16 16.64
CA SER A 20 -10.81 -3.86 17.26
C SER A 20 -9.67 -3.49 18.24
N ASN A 21 -9.62 -2.24 18.62
CA ASN A 21 -8.68 -1.78 19.64
C ASN A 21 -8.88 -2.51 20.99
N ARG A 22 -10.10 -2.96 21.31
CA ARG A 22 -10.39 -3.71 22.54
C ARG A 22 -9.64 -5.05 22.61
N ASP A 23 -9.34 -5.67 21.47
CA ASP A 23 -8.61 -6.94 21.40
C ASP A 23 -7.17 -6.82 21.92
N PHE A 24 -6.63 -5.60 21.99
CA PHE A 24 -5.26 -5.33 22.46
C PHE A 24 -5.18 -4.90 23.92
N THR A 25 -6.30 -4.68 24.59
CA THR A 25 -6.31 -4.27 26.02
C THR A 25 -5.87 -5.36 26.98
N ILE A 26 -5.79 -6.62 26.51
CA ILE A 26 -5.30 -7.75 27.26
C ILE A 26 -3.79 -7.94 27.11
N HIS A 27 -3.12 -7.18 26.24
CA HIS A 27 -1.70 -7.31 25.95
C HIS A 27 -0.85 -6.58 27.00
N ASN A 28 0.33 -7.14 27.31
CA ASN A 28 1.38 -6.43 28.04
C ASN A 28 2.35 -5.86 27.02
N PHE A 29 2.51 -4.55 26.99
CA PHE A 29 3.43 -3.89 26.07
C PHE A 29 4.80 -3.67 26.71
N TYR A 30 5.84 -3.70 25.87
CA TYR A 30 7.23 -3.47 26.25
C TYR A 30 7.86 -2.41 25.35
N SER A 31 8.87 -1.72 25.87
CA SER A 31 9.69 -0.78 25.11
C SER A 31 10.76 -1.53 24.31
N ASP A 32 11.42 -0.82 23.39
CA ASP A 32 12.59 -1.29 22.64
C ASP A 32 13.80 -1.61 23.53
N GLN A 33 13.78 -1.16 24.79
CA GLN A 33 14.77 -1.48 25.84
C GLN A 33 14.36 -2.70 26.68
N HIS A 34 13.33 -3.45 26.25
CA HIS A 34 12.78 -4.62 26.92
C HIS A 34 12.16 -4.34 28.30
N ASN A 35 11.83 -3.09 28.61
CA ASN A 35 11.14 -2.73 29.84
C ASN A 35 9.62 -2.80 29.63
N ARG A 36 8.92 -3.39 30.59
CA ARG A 36 7.46 -3.39 30.59
C ARG A 36 6.94 -1.95 30.65
N ILE A 37 5.92 -1.66 29.86
CA ILE A 37 5.21 -0.38 29.91
C ILE A 37 4.19 -0.46 31.06
N GLU A 38 4.38 0.33 32.10
CA GLU A 38 3.55 0.31 33.30
C GLU A 38 2.18 1.00 33.11
N THR A 39 2.03 1.80 32.06
CA THR A 39 0.74 2.40 31.67
C THR A 39 -0.28 1.28 31.41
N ALA A 40 -1.50 1.45 31.93
CA ALA A 40 -2.57 0.48 31.72
C ALA A 40 -2.79 0.22 30.22
N PRO A 41 -2.98 -1.03 29.78
CA PRO A 41 -3.15 -1.35 28.35
C PRO A 41 -4.28 -0.55 27.68
N GLN A 42 -5.38 -0.30 28.37
CA GLN A 42 -6.47 0.53 27.86
C GLN A 42 -5.99 1.95 27.53
N GLU A 43 -5.22 2.59 28.40
CA GLU A 43 -4.69 3.93 28.17
C GLU A 43 -3.68 3.96 27.01
N VAL A 44 -2.87 2.90 26.84
CA VAL A 44 -1.96 2.74 25.68
C VAL A 44 -2.76 2.68 24.39
N VAL A 45 -3.84 1.90 24.37
CA VAL A 45 -4.72 1.72 23.21
C VAL A 45 -5.48 3.00 22.89
N ASP A 46 -5.97 3.72 23.90
CA ASP A 46 -6.69 5.01 23.71
C ASP A 46 -5.75 6.08 23.11
N LYS A 47 -4.52 6.15 23.60
CA LYS A 47 -3.48 7.04 23.04
C LYS A 47 -3.12 6.66 21.62
N PHE A 48 -3.01 5.35 21.33
CA PHE A 48 -2.77 4.85 20.00
C PHE A 48 -3.86 5.31 19.02
N GLN A 49 -5.13 5.11 19.35
CA GLN A 49 -6.25 5.57 18.53
C GLN A 49 -6.27 7.09 18.34
N ALA A 50 -6.02 7.85 19.40
CA ALA A 50 -5.97 9.31 19.34
C ALA A 50 -4.86 9.85 18.43
N ILE A 51 -3.77 9.09 18.23
CA ILE A 51 -2.64 9.47 17.37
C ILE A 51 -2.84 8.99 15.93
N THR A 52 -3.29 7.73 15.75
CA THR A 52 -3.31 7.06 14.45
C THR A 52 -4.65 7.15 13.72
N GLY A 53 -5.75 7.42 14.45
CA GLY A 53 -7.12 7.32 13.95
C GLY A 53 -7.65 5.87 13.87
N ILE A 54 -6.80 4.85 14.01
CA ILE A 54 -7.17 3.45 13.82
C ILE A 54 -8.05 2.94 14.96
N ALA A 55 -9.30 2.57 14.66
CA ALA A 55 -10.20 1.89 15.58
C ALA A 55 -10.21 0.37 15.37
N GLU A 56 -10.06 -0.04 14.11
CA GLU A 56 -10.12 -1.43 13.69
C GLU A 56 -9.05 -1.74 12.63
N ARG A 57 -8.74 -3.02 12.45
CA ARG A 57 -7.95 -3.57 11.35
C ARG A 57 -8.52 -4.92 10.95
N ARG A 58 -8.06 -5.42 9.80
CA ARG A 58 -8.57 -6.65 9.20
C ARG A 58 -7.48 -7.70 9.22
N TYR A 59 -7.79 -8.89 9.74
CA TYR A 59 -6.86 -10.01 9.78
C TYR A 59 -7.37 -11.15 8.91
N ALA A 60 -6.46 -11.76 8.17
CA ALA A 60 -6.77 -12.93 7.37
C ALA A 60 -7.04 -14.15 8.27
N ALA A 61 -8.01 -14.96 7.86
CA ALA A 61 -8.27 -16.25 8.49
C ALA A 61 -7.01 -17.13 8.51
N PRO A 62 -6.87 -18.08 9.46
CA PRO A 62 -5.66 -18.86 9.63
C PRO A 62 -5.13 -19.56 8.38
N GLU A 63 -6.04 -20.05 7.54
CA GLU A 63 -5.77 -20.78 6.30
C GLU A 63 -5.52 -19.86 5.09
N MET A 64 -5.91 -18.59 5.19
CA MET A 64 -5.69 -17.61 4.14
C MET A 64 -4.30 -17.01 4.26
N ASN A 65 -3.59 -16.90 3.15
CA ASN A 65 -2.26 -16.30 3.06
C ASN A 65 -2.23 -15.10 2.09
N CYS A 66 -1.08 -14.48 1.96
CA CYS A 66 -0.88 -13.31 1.12
C CYS A 66 -1.24 -13.59 -0.36
N SER A 67 -0.74 -14.69 -0.94
CA SER A 67 -1.04 -15.07 -2.33
C SER A 67 -2.52 -15.44 -2.54
N GLY A 68 -3.17 -16.07 -1.56
CA GLY A 68 -4.61 -16.39 -1.61
C GLY A 68 -5.49 -15.14 -1.68
N MET A 69 -5.21 -14.13 -0.85
CA MET A 69 -5.92 -12.84 -0.91
C MET A 69 -5.67 -12.13 -2.26
N ALA A 70 -4.44 -12.19 -2.75
CA ALA A 70 -4.07 -11.63 -4.04
C ALA A 70 -4.85 -12.26 -5.21
N VAL A 71 -5.08 -13.57 -5.18
CA VAL A 71 -5.92 -14.26 -6.19
C VAL A 71 -7.34 -13.70 -6.19
N MET A 72 -7.94 -13.48 -5.00
CA MET A 72 -9.30 -12.95 -4.90
C MET A 72 -9.38 -11.52 -5.46
N ALA A 73 -8.45 -10.65 -5.10
CA ALA A 73 -8.38 -9.29 -5.64
C ALA A 73 -8.12 -9.28 -7.16
N SER A 74 -7.25 -10.17 -7.64
CA SER A 74 -6.90 -10.28 -9.07
C SER A 74 -8.08 -10.73 -9.93
N ARG A 75 -8.88 -11.69 -9.45
CA ARG A 75 -10.10 -12.13 -10.15
C ARG A 75 -11.08 -10.97 -10.34
N GLN A 76 -11.28 -10.16 -9.30
CA GLN A 76 -12.15 -8.98 -9.39
C GLN A 76 -11.60 -7.96 -10.38
N ALA A 77 -10.29 -7.67 -10.35
CA ALA A 77 -9.67 -6.72 -11.27
C ALA A 77 -9.75 -7.17 -12.74
N ILE A 78 -9.61 -8.48 -13.00
CA ILE A 78 -9.76 -9.06 -14.35
C ILE A 78 -11.21 -8.98 -14.81
N GLU A 79 -12.17 -9.31 -13.93
CA GLU A 79 -13.61 -9.21 -14.22
C GLU A 79 -14.01 -7.76 -14.50
N ASP A 80 -13.59 -6.82 -13.67
CA ASP A 80 -13.86 -5.38 -13.82
C ASP A 80 -13.30 -4.82 -15.14
N SER A 81 -12.10 -5.25 -15.54
CA SER A 81 -11.47 -4.83 -16.79
C SER A 81 -12.10 -5.46 -18.04
N GLY A 82 -12.75 -6.62 -17.89
CA GLY A 82 -13.31 -7.41 -18.98
C GLY A 82 -12.28 -7.99 -19.96
N ILE A 83 -10.98 -8.02 -19.59
CA ILE A 83 -9.93 -8.59 -20.47
C ILE A 83 -9.91 -10.12 -20.40
N ASP A 84 -9.46 -10.76 -21.48
CA ASP A 84 -9.03 -12.15 -21.44
C ASP A 84 -7.71 -12.26 -20.67
N PRO A 85 -7.66 -13.00 -19.54
CA PRO A 85 -6.46 -13.15 -18.74
C PRO A 85 -5.28 -13.76 -19.52
N GLU A 86 -5.52 -14.52 -20.57
CA GLU A 86 -4.46 -15.04 -21.45
C GLU A 86 -3.73 -13.93 -22.23
N THR A 87 -4.24 -12.70 -22.25
CA THR A 87 -3.62 -11.54 -22.89
C THR A 87 -2.73 -10.72 -21.97
N ILE A 88 -2.60 -11.09 -20.71
CA ILE A 88 -1.72 -10.43 -19.74
C ILE A 88 -0.27 -10.79 -20.04
N ASP A 89 0.59 -9.78 -20.16
CA ASP A 89 2.03 -9.94 -20.43
C ASP A 89 2.86 -10.04 -19.14
N GLN A 90 2.42 -9.33 -18.08
CA GLN A 90 3.16 -9.22 -16.81
C GLN A 90 2.23 -9.37 -15.61
N ILE A 91 2.65 -10.16 -14.63
CA ILE A 91 2.09 -10.15 -13.27
C ILE A 91 3.18 -9.66 -12.34
N ILE A 92 2.98 -8.48 -11.75
CA ILE A 92 3.93 -7.85 -10.83
C ILE A 92 3.29 -7.83 -9.46
N PHE A 93 3.86 -8.59 -8.53
CA PHE A 93 3.31 -8.73 -7.19
C PHE A 93 4.22 -8.05 -6.16
N ALA A 94 3.73 -6.99 -5.54
CA ALA A 94 4.40 -6.31 -4.46
C ALA A 94 3.98 -6.90 -3.11
N HIS A 95 4.96 -7.29 -2.30
CA HIS A 95 4.81 -7.72 -0.92
C HIS A 95 6.12 -7.50 -0.15
N ASN A 96 6.11 -7.71 1.18
CA ASN A 96 7.34 -7.59 1.97
C ASN A 96 7.77 -8.91 2.63
N PHE A 97 6.84 -9.85 2.83
CA PHE A 97 7.09 -11.03 3.66
C PHE A 97 6.78 -12.37 3.00
N GLY A 98 6.23 -12.37 1.78
CA GLY A 98 5.78 -13.60 1.14
C GLY A 98 4.56 -14.23 1.82
N ASP A 99 4.33 -15.51 1.59
CA ASP A 99 3.33 -16.27 2.34
C ASP A 99 3.91 -16.68 3.69
N VAL A 100 3.25 -16.26 4.77
CA VAL A 100 3.58 -16.67 6.13
C VAL A 100 2.41 -17.47 6.67
N VAL A 101 2.61 -18.75 6.87
CA VAL A 101 1.58 -19.63 7.46
C VAL A 101 1.41 -19.26 8.93
N LYS A 102 0.16 -19.16 9.39
CA LYS A 102 -0.12 -18.86 10.80
C LYS A 102 0.58 -19.86 11.72
N HIS A 103 1.16 -19.37 12.79
CA HIS A 103 2.00 -20.11 13.74
C HIS A 103 3.33 -20.62 13.19
N SER A 104 3.71 -20.23 11.96
CA SER A 104 5.04 -20.42 11.41
C SER A 104 5.90 -19.19 11.67
N ILE A 105 7.22 -19.38 11.66
CA ILE A 105 8.23 -18.31 11.76
C ILE A 105 8.97 -18.11 10.44
N GLN A 106 8.61 -18.87 9.42
CA GLN A 106 9.31 -18.91 8.15
C GLN A 106 8.43 -18.35 7.03
N THR A 107 9.02 -17.51 6.21
CA THR A 107 8.46 -17.06 4.94
C THR A 107 8.51 -18.18 3.90
N ASP A 108 7.44 -18.33 3.14
CA ASP A 108 7.35 -19.16 1.94
C ASP A 108 7.21 -18.26 0.71
N ALA A 109 8.30 -18.15 -0.07
CA ALA A 109 8.37 -17.30 -1.27
C ALA A 109 8.85 -18.07 -2.53
N VAL A 110 8.84 -19.41 -2.49
CA VAL A 110 9.27 -20.24 -3.62
C VAL A 110 8.18 -21.28 -3.93
N PRO A 111 7.57 -21.21 -5.15
CA PRO A 111 7.76 -20.21 -6.20
C PRO A 111 7.29 -18.82 -5.76
N SER A 112 7.61 -17.79 -6.56
CA SER A 112 7.16 -16.41 -6.28
C SER A 112 5.65 -16.34 -6.10
N LEU A 113 5.16 -15.38 -5.31
CA LEU A 113 3.72 -15.22 -5.08
C LEU A 113 2.99 -14.88 -6.39
N ALA A 114 3.62 -14.11 -7.27
CA ALA A 114 3.08 -13.85 -8.61
C ALA A 114 2.90 -15.13 -9.43
N SER A 115 3.84 -16.09 -9.34
CA SER A 115 3.71 -17.39 -10.00
C SER A 115 2.56 -18.22 -9.43
N ARG A 116 2.34 -18.15 -8.10
CA ARG A 116 1.17 -18.79 -7.44
C ARG A 116 -0.13 -18.18 -7.94
N VAL A 117 -0.21 -16.85 -8.01
CA VAL A 117 -1.38 -16.14 -8.56
C VAL A 117 -1.62 -16.53 -10.01
N LYS A 118 -0.58 -16.56 -10.87
CA LYS A 118 -0.71 -17.02 -12.26
C LYS A 118 -1.28 -18.43 -12.35
N HIS A 119 -0.79 -19.36 -11.51
CA HIS A 119 -1.27 -20.74 -11.42
C HIS A 119 -2.76 -20.80 -11.05
N GLU A 120 -3.15 -20.11 -9.98
CA GLU A 120 -4.52 -20.11 -9.47
C GLU A 120 -5.53 -19.39 -10.39
N LEU A 121 -5.06 -18.43 -11.20
CA LEU A 121 -5.85 -17.81 -12.26
C LEU A 121 -5.97 -18.69 -13.50
N GLY A 122 -5.18 -19.77 -13.61
CA GLY A 122 -5.20 -20.70 -14.74
C GLY A 122 -4.59 -20.12 -16.02
N ILE A 123 -3.78 -19.07 -15.95
CA ILE A 123 -3.16 -18.42 -17.12
C ILE A 123 -2.09 -19.32 -17.71
N ARG A 124 -2.35 -19.84 -18.90
CA ARG A 124 -1.48 -20.81 -19.61
C ARG A 124 -0.46 -20.13 -20.50
N ASN A 125 -0.68 -18.88 -20.88
CA ASN A 125 0.24 -18.14 -21.74
C ASN A 125 1.67 -18.12 -21.15
N PRO A 126 2.67 -18.76 -21.80
CA PRO A 126 4.04 -18.79 -21.30
C PRO A 126 4.73 -17.41 -21.39
N ASN A 127 4.22 -16.51 -22.22
CA ASN A 127 4.76 -15.17 -22.37
C ASN A 127 4.26 -14.22 -21.27
N CYS A 128 3.29 -14.63 -20.45
CA CYS A 128 2.90 -13.90 -19.23
C CYS A 128 3.95 -14.14 -18.15
N ILE A 129 4.82 -13.16 -17.91
CA ILE A 129 5.91 -13.25 -16.93
C ILE A 129 5.41 -12.82 -15.56
N ALA A 130 5.60 -13.69 -14.55
CA ALA A 130 5.15 -13.49 -13.19
C ALA A 130 6.33 -13.39 -12.23
N TYR A 131 6.45 -12.29 -11.47
CA TYR A 131 7.54 -12.07 -10.52
C TYR A 131 7.13 -11.12 -9.40
N ASP A 132 7.87 -11.20 -8.28
CA ASP A 132 7.64 -10.42 -7.09
C ASP A 132 8.59 -9.23 -6.99
N ILE A 133 8.14 -8.17 -6.30
CA ILE A 133 8.98 -7.04 -5.93
C ILE A 133 8.89 -6.76 -4.42
N LEU A 134 10.04 -6.51 -3.81
CA LEU A 134 10.19 -6.06 -2.43
C LEU A 134 10.57 -4.57 -2.44
N PHE A 135 9.65 -3.70 -2.04
CA PHE A 135 9.88 -2.25 -2.13
C PHE A 135 9.24 -1.46 -0.96
N GLY A 136 8.90 -2.12 0.14
CA GLY A 136 8.13 -1.50 1.22
C GLY A 136 6.70 -1.15 0.79
N CYS A 137 6.04 -0.28 1.54
CA CYS A 137 4.66 0.14 1.25
C CYS A 137 4.46 0.75 -0.16
N PRO A 138 5.46 1.42 -0.81
CA PRO A 138 5.33 1.90 -2.19
C PRO A 138 5.32 0.81 -3.27
N GLY A 139 5.42 -0.48 -2.90
CA GLY A 139 5.63 -1.58 -3.84
C GLY A 139 4.59 -1.68 -4.95
N TRP A 140 3.29 -1.52 -4.64
CA TRP A 140 2.26 -1.51 -5.69
C TRP A 140 2.48 -0.36 -6.69
N LEU A 141 2.77 0.84 -6.19
CA LEU A 141 3.03 2.01 -7.04
C LEU A 141 4.33 1.84 -7.85
N GLN A 142 5.34 1.18 -7.28
CA GLN A 142 6.55 0.80 -8.00
C GLN A 142 6.24 -0.19 -9.14
N GLY A 143 5.36 -1.15 -8.91
CA GLY A 143 4.89 -2.09 -9.95
C GLY A 143 4.19 -1.36 -11.10
N LEU A 144 3.34 -0.36 -10.79
CA LEU A 144 2.68 0.48 -11.80
C LEU A 144 3.71 1.27 -12.64
N ILE A 145 4.73 1.84 -12.00
CA ILE A 145 5.81 2.58 -12.68
C ILE A 145 6.67 1.63 -13.54
N GLN A 146 6.96 0.41 -13.07
CA GLN A 146 7.69 -0.59 -13.87
C GLN A 146 6.89 -1.03 -15.09
N ALA A 147 5.59 -1.28 -14.94
CA ALA A 147 4.72 -1.64 -16.06
C ALA A 147 4.70 -0.53 -17.12
N ASP A 148 4.59 0.74 -16.72
CA ASP A 148 4.68 1.89 -17.63
C ASP A 148 6.01 1.91 -18.41
N ALA A 149 7.11 1.66 -17.71
CA ALA A 149 8.44 1.59 -18.34
C ALA A 149 8.53 0.43 -19.36
N PHE A 150 8.00 -0.76 -19.03
CA PHE A 150 7.95 -1.90 -19.95
C PHE A 150 7.07 -1.63 -21.16
N PHE A 151 5.95 -0.96 -20.98
CA PHE A 151 5.05 -0.56 -22.06
C PHE A 151 5.73 0.41 -23.01
N LYS A 152 6.39 1.44 -22.49
CA LYS A 152 7.16 2.42 -23.28
C LYS A 152 8.35 1.78 -24.02
N ALA A 153 8.97 0.75 -23.43
CA ALA A 153 10.04 -0.02 -24.06
C ALA A 153 9.54 -1.06 -25.08
N GLY A 154 8.22 -1.24 -25.21
CA GLY A 154 7.62 -2.24 -26.13
C GLY A 154 7.74 -3.69 -25.66
N ILE A 155 8.09 -3.92 -24.39
CA ILE A 155 8.27 -5.26 -23.78
C ILE A 155 6.93 -5.89 -23.42
N ALA A 156 5.97 -5.08 -22.99
CA ALA A 156 4.64 -5.51 -22.57
C ALA A 156 3.58 -4.47 -23.00
N ARG A 157 2.30 -4.86 -22.92
CA ARG A 157 1.16 -3.98 -23.18
C ARG A 157 0.06 -4.08 -22.16
N LYS A 158 0.03 -5.18 -21.38
CA LYS A 158 -0.96 -5.42 -20.31
C LYS A 158 -0.26 -6.01 -19.10
N ALA A 159 -0.58 -5.49 -17.95
CA ALA A 159 -0.04 -5.99 -16.69
C ALA A 159 -1.12 -6.07 -15.62
N LEU A 160 -1.02 -7.09 -14.77
CA LEU A 160 -1.72 -7.21 -13.50
C LEU A 160 -0.74 -6.79 -12.40
N ILE A 161 -1.05 -5.72 -11.69
CA ILE A 161 -0.25 -5.18 -10.58
C ILE A 161 -0.97 -5.50 -9.27
N ILE A 162 -0.28 -6.18 -8.36
CA ILE A 162 -0.85 -6.65 -7.10
C ILE A 162 -0.07 -6.05 -5.94
N GLY A 163 -0.77 -5.63 -4.91
CA GLY A 163 -0.22 -5.35 -3.58
C GLY A 163 -0.98 -6.16 -2.55
N SER A 164 -0.32 -7.06 -1.83
CA SER A 164 -0.96 -7.89 -0.81
C SER A 164 -0.03 -8.17 0.37
N GLU A 165 -0.60 -8.24 1.57
CA GLU A 165 0.14 -8.52 2.81
C GLU A 165 -0.69 -9.30 3.82
N THR A 166 -0.02 -10.17 4.56
CA THR A 166 -0.50 -10.77 5.81
C THR A 166 0.36 -10.29 6.98
N LEU A 167 0.33 -8.98 7.27
CA LEU A 167 1.19 -8.37 8.31
C LEU A 167 0.88 -8.89 9.70
N SER A 168 -0.36 -9.34 9.95
CA SER A 168 -0.76 -10.00 11.20
C SER A 168 0.09 -11.21 11.59
N ARG A 169 0.84 -11.78 10.61
CA ARG A 169 1.70 -12.94 10.81
C ARG A 169 3.10 -12.59 11.32
N VAL A 170 3.51 -11.33 11.16
CA VAL A 170 4.88 -10.86 11.43
C VAL A 170 4.93 -9.73 12.47
N ILE A 171 3.81 -9.45 13.14
CA ILE A 171 3.75 -8.46 14.22
C ILE A 171 4.24 -9.03 15.55
N ASP A 172 4.81 -8.16 16.37
CA ASP A 172 5.13 -8.44 17.77
C ASP A 172 3.99 -7.98 18.68
N SER A 173 3.26 -8.90 19.27
CA SER A 173 2.14 -8.58 20.17
C SER A 173 2.53 -7.78 21.42
N TYR A 174 3.82 -7.72 21.72
CA TYR A 174 4.39 -6.96 22.85
C TYR A 174 4.79 -5.54 22.46
N ASP A 175 4.75 -5.21 21.18
CA ASP A 175 5.06 -3.90 20.64
C ASP A 175 3.75 -3.14 20.32
N ARG A 176 3.48 -2.07 21.04
CA ARG A 176 2.27 -1.26 20.82
C ARG A 176 2.18 -0.69 19.40
N ASP A 177 3.30 -0.39 18.75
CA ASP A 177 3.33 0.17 17.41
C ASP A 177 2.87 -0.87 16.37
N SER A 178 2.89 -2.17 16.71
CA SER A 178 2.38 -3.25 15.87
C SER A 178 0.86 -3.19 15.65
N MET A 179 0.12 -2.49 16.50
CA MET A 179 -1.33 -2.33 16.38
C MET A 179 -1.78 -1.60 15.11
N ILE A 180 -0.87 -0.91 14.40
CA ILE A 180 -1.22 -0.24 13.14
C ILE A 180 -1.48 -1.25 12.01
N PHE A 181 -0.87 -2.44 12.05
CA PHE A 181 -0.79 -3.34 10.91
C PHE A 181 -2.07 -4.15 10.68
N SER A 182 -2.39 -4.34 9.42
CA SER A 182 -3.56 -5.02 8.90
C SER A 182 -3.17 -5.93 7.74
N ASP A 183 -4.06 -6.84 7.37
CA ASP A 183 -3.94 -7.68 6.19
C ASP A 183 -4.88 -7.18 5.08
N GLY A 184 -4.56 -7.54 3.83
CA GLY A 184 -5.41 -7.21 2.69
C GLY A 184 -4.70 -7.37 1.36
N ALA A 185 -5.46 -7.27 0.28
CA ALA A 185 -4.96 -7.27 -1.08
C ALA A 185 -5.72 -6.27 -1.95
N GLY A 186 -4.99 -5.61 -2.84
CA GLY A 186 -5.54 -4.82 -3.94
C GLY A 186 -4.81 -5.15 -5.24
N ALA A 187 -5.56 -5.16 -6.33
CA ALA A 187 -5.04 -5.49 -7.65
C ALA A 187 -5.58 -4.53 -8.72
N THR A 188 -4.78 -4.28 -9.75
CA THR A 188 -5.20 -3.45 -10.88
C THR A 188 -4.74 -4.06 -12.19
N ILE A 189 -5.59 -4.01 -13.20
CA ILE A 189 -5.22 -4.23 -14.59
C ILE A 189 -4.83 -2.89 -15.20
N ILE A 190 -3.67 -2.88 -15.85
CA ILE A 190 -3.16 -1.71 -16.56
C ILE A 190 -2.85 -2.09 -18.00
N GLU A 191 -3.29 -1.24 -18.94
CA GLU A 191 -3.11 -1.46 -20.37
C GLU A 191 -2.46 -0.25 -21.04
N PHE A 192 -1.60 -0.47 -22.04
CA PHE A 192 -0.99 0.58 -22.84
C PHE A 192 -1.91 0.93 -24.01
N LYS A 193 -2.69 1.97 -23.86
CA LYS A 193 -3.74 2.38 -24.81
C LYS A 193 -3.42 3.70 -25.52
N GLU A 194 -3.92 3.85 -26.73
CA GLU A 194 -4.00 5.15 -27.38
C GLU A 194 -5.09 5.99 -26.72
N THR A 195 -4.74 7.19 -26.33
CA THR A 195 -5.64 8.15 -25.68
C THR A 195 -5.52 9.52 -26.36
N GLU A 196 -6.54 10.37 -26.21
CA GLU A 196 -6.43 11.78 -26.55
C GLU A 196 -5.41 12.48 -25.64
N ALA A 197 -5.02 13.69 -25.96
CA ALA A 197 -4.03 14.44 -25.18
C ALA A 197 -4.46 14.67 -23.73
N ASP A 198 -5.75 14.84 -23.51
CA ASP A 198 -6.43 14.99 -22.21
C ASP A 198 -7.08 13.69 -21.70
N GLY A 199 -6.82 12.56 -22.35
CA GLY A 199 -7.39 11.25 -22.01
C GLY A 199 -6.75 10.62 -20.76
N SER A 200 -7.38 9.53 -20.30
CA SER A 200 -7.00 8.77 -19.11
C SER A 200 -5.56 8.24 -19.16
N GLY A 201 -4.97 8.02 -18.00
CA GLY A 201 -3.72 7.32 -17.84
C GLY A 201 -2.69 8.04 -16.99
N LEU A 202 -1.54 7.39 -16.82
CA LEU A 202 -0.41 7.89 -16.07
C LEU A 202 0.20 9.13 -16.74
N LEU A 203 0.30 10.23 -15.99
CA LEU A 203 0.81 11.52 -16.49
C LEU A 203 2.29 11.71 -16.21
N GLY A 204 2.75 11.23 -15.05
CA GLY A 204 4.13 11.30 -14.62
C GLY A 204 4.32 10.77 -13.21
N TYR A 205 5.59 10.68 -12.78
CA TYR A 205 5.92 10.16 -11.45
C TYR A 205 7.24 10.73 -10.93
N SER A 206 7.42 10.63 -9.60
CA SER A 206 8.67 10.85 -8.88
C SER A 206 8.97 9.62 -8.03
N VAL A 207 10.23 9.17 -8.06
CA VAL A 207 10.72 8.01 -7.31
C VAL A 207 11.98 8.42 -6.58
N GLN A 208 12.02 8.18 -5.26
CA GLN A 208 13.16 8.52 -4.41
C GLN A 208 13.47 7.36 -3.46
N SER A 209 14.74 7.18 -3.10
CA SER A 209 15.21 6.16 -2.18
C SER A 209 16.29 6.74 -1.25
N HIS A 210 15.95 6.90 0.02
CA HIS A 210 16.84 7.53 1.02
C HIS A 210 17.36 6.46 1.98
N CYS A 211 18.31 5.64 1.50
CA CYS A 211 18.76 4.43 2.19
C CYS A 211 20.05 4.58 3.00
N ILE A 212 20.65 5.79 3.11
CA ILE A 212 21.95 5.93 3.78
C ILE A 212 21.77 5.89 5.31
N ASP A 213 21.05 6.84 5.87
CA ASP A 213 20.87 6.95 7.32
C ASP A 213 19.52 6.37 7.79
N GLU A 214 18.55 6.27 6.90
CA GLU A 214 17.14 5.96 7.18
C GLU A 214 16.73 4.52 6.85
N ALA A 215 17.59 3.73 6.19
CA ALA A 215 17.27 2.39 5.70
C ALA A 215 16.58 1.49 6.74
N TYR A 216 16.98 1.58 7.99
CA TYR A 216 16.49 0.76 9.10
C TYR A 216 15.48 1.46 10.01
N TYR A 217 14.76 2.48 9.53
CA TYR A 217 13.64 3.06 10.29
C TYR A 217 12.45 2.09 10.39
N ILE A 218 12.29 1.24 9.37
CA ILE A 218 11.39 0.10 9.37
C ILE A 218 12.23 -1.13 9.03
N ASN A 219 12.21 -2.14 9.90
CA ASN A 219 13.09 -3.31 9.76
C ASN A 219 12.49 -4.55 10.43
N MET A 220 13.17 -5.71 10.29
CA MET A 220 12.86 -6.92 11.05
C MET A 220 13.74 -7.00 12.30
N GLY A 221 13.12 -6.98 13.46
CA GLY A 221 13.80 -7.03 14.77
C GLY A 221 13.30 -8.12 15.70
N LYS A 222 13.97 -8.29 16.84
CA LYS A 222 13.53 -9.19 17.92
C LYS A 222 12.25 -8.66 18.57
N SER A 223 11.50 -9.53 19.24
CA SER A 223 10.41 -9.09 20.11
C SER A 223 10.93 -8.16 21.21
N PHE A 224 10.08 -7.22 21.62
CA PHE A 224 10.38 -6.39 22.80
C PHE A 224 10.21 -7.16 24.11
N PHE A 225 9.51 -8.31 24.09
CA PHE A 225 9.43 -9.18 25.26
C PHE A 225 10.76 -9.91 25.48
N PRO A 226 11.39 -9.75 26.67
CA PRO A 226 12.76 -10.25 26.92
C PRO A 226 12.90 -11.78 26.87
N HIS A 227 11.81 -12.51 27.08
CA HIS A 227 11.80 -13.97 27.11
C HIS A 227 11.26 -14.62 25.83
N SER A 228 11.12 -13.83 24.73
CA SER A 228 10.70 -14.35 23.44
C SER A 228 11.79 -15.21 22.78
N ASP A 229 11.39 -16.05 21.81
CA ASP A 229 12.33 -16.82 21.00
C ASP A 229 13.27 -15.87 20.22
N PRO A 230 14.58 -15.89 20.48
CA PRO A 230 15.54 -14.97 19.85
C PRO A 230 15.75 -15.23 18.34
N ARG A 231 15.25 -16.35 17.81
CA ARG A 231 15.31 -16.70 16.38
C ARG A 231 14.22 -16.03 15.57
N VAL A 232 13.08 -15.69 16.21
CA VAL A 232 11.94 -15.06 15.54
C VAL A 232 12.19 -13.58 15.32
N ARG A 233 11.80 -13.08 14.16
CA ARG A 233 11.86 -11.66 13.80
C ARG A 233 10.46 -11.14 13.49
N TYR A 234 10.24 -9.90 13.90
CA TYR A 234 8.99 -9.19 13.76
C TYR A 234 9.21 -7.87 13.06
N ILE A 235 8.22 -7.37 12.36
CA ILE A 235 8.26 -6.01 11.83
C ILE A 235 8.40 -5.01 12.99
N LYS A 236 9.34 -4.09 12.85
CA LYS A 236 9.64 -3.02 13.80
C LYS A 236 9.71 -1.68 13.10
N MET A 237 9.26 -0.65 13.78
CA MET A 237 9.25 0.71 13.24
C MET A 237 9.75 1.70 14.29
N LYS A 238 10.63 2.60 13.88
CA LYS A 238 11.00 3.79 14.66
C LYS A 238 9.95 4.88 14.40
N GLY A 239 8.74 4.73 14.94
CA GLY A 239 7.54 5.48 14.55
C GLY A 239 7.76 6.99 14.46
N ARG A 240 8.38 7.62 15.50
CA ARG A 240 8.70 9.05 15.48
C ARG A 240 9.63 9.44 14.31
N LYS A 241 10.66 8.65 14.03
CA LYS A 241 11.60 8.88 12.93
C LYS A 241 10.91 8.78 11.57
N VAL A 242 10.06 7.78 11.40
CA VAL A 242 9.25 7.61 10.18
C VAL A 242 8.31 8.79 9.99
N TYR A 243 7.63 9.26 11.05
CA TYR A 243 6.76 10.43 11.00
C TYR A 243 7.53 11.70 10.56
N GLU A 244 8.62 12.02 11.27
CA GLU A 244 9.45 13.20 10.98
C GLU A 244 9.98 13.17 9.54
N TYR A 245 10.41 12.00 9.08
CA TYR A 245 10.88 11.78 7.71
C TYR A 245 9.76 11.97 6.68
N ALA A 246 8.60 11.34 6.88
CA ALA A 246 7.50 11.38 5.95
C ALA A 246 6.97 12.80 5.73
N VAL A 247 6.70 13.54 6.81
CA VAL A 247 6.22 14.93 6.75
C VAL A 247 7.24 15.87 6.08
N LYS A 248 8.54 15.57 6.19
CA LYS A 248 9.60 16.37 5.58
C LYS A 248 9.78 16.09 4.08
N HIS A 249 9.78 14.82 3.66
CA HIS A 249 10.24 14.42 2.33
C HIS A 249 9.11 14.10 1.33
N VAL A 250 8.00 13.51 1.80
CA VAL A 250 6.89 13.11 0.91
C VAL A 250 6.27 14.31 0.20
N PRO A 251 6.00 15.46 0.87
CA PRO A 251 5.44 16.64 0.18
C PRO A 251 6.30 17.14 -0.97
N ALA A 252 7.62 17.12 -0.82
CA ALA A 252 8.56 17.55 -1.87
C ALA A 252 8.53 16.58 -3.07
N ALA A 253 8.48 15.26 -2.83
CA ALA A 253 8.36 14.25 -3.87
C ALA A 253 7.01 14.35 -4.62
N MET A 254 5.93 14.62 -3.90
CA MET A 254 4.61 14.86 -4.49
C MET A 254 4.60 16.11 -5.37
N LYS A 255 5.22 17.20 -4.90
CA LYS A 255 5.38 18.43 -5.69
C LYS A 255 6.19 18.17 -6.96
N GLU A 256 7.34 17.51 -6.83
CA GLU A 256 8.18 17.12 -7.97
C GLU A 256 7.39 16.31 -9.01
N CYS A 257 6.54 15.39 -8.55
CA CYS A 257 5.68 14.60 -9.41
C CYS A 257 4.70 15.48 -10.21
N LEU A 258 3.98 16.41 -9.57
CA LEU A 258 3.07 17.32 -10.25
C LEU A 258 3.80 18.23 -11.26
N ASP A 259 4.92 18.81 -10.84
CA ASP A 259 5.70 19.70 -11.71
C ASP A 259 6.17 18.95 -12.97
N LYS A 260 6.69 17.72 -12.83
CA LYS A 260 7.09 16.86 -13.95
C LYS A 260 5.92 16.43 -14.84
N SER A 261 4.75 16.29 -14.27
CA SER A 261 3.53 15.86 -14.96
C SER A 261 2.83 17.03 -15.69
N GLY A 262 3.26 18.29 -15.45
CA GLY A 262 2.61 19.49 -15.98
C GLY A 262 1.19 19.70 -15.44
N VAL A 263 0.88 19.16 -14.26
CA VAL A 263 -0.43 19.29 -13.59
C VAL A 263 -0.41 20.45 -12.61
N ASP A 264 -1.35 21.37 -12.74
CA ASP A 264 -1.58 22.41 -11.71
C ASP A 264 -2.21 21.74 -10.48
N ILE A 265 -1.71 22.07 -9.28
CA ILE A 265 -2.26 21.57 -8.03
C ILE A 265 -3.76 21.86 -7.85
N LYS A 266 -4.27 22.93 -8.49
CA LYS A 266 -5.70 23.30 -8.47
C LYS A 266 -6.58 22.33 -9.23
N ASP A 267 -6.00 21.58 -10.19
CA ASP A 267 -6.69 20.55 -10.96
C ASP A 267 -6.72 19.20 -10.25
N LEU A 268 -5.96 19.07 -9.15
CA LEU A 268 -5.89 17.85 -8.38
C LEU A 268 -7.20 17.59 -7.61
N LYS A 269 -7.90 16.53 -8.00
CA LYS A 269 -9.22 16.18 -7.47
C LYS A 269 -9.14 15.37 -6.19
N LYS A 270 -8.23 14.38 -6.14
CA LYS A 270 -8.02 13.49 -4.97
C LYS A 270 -6.56 13.07 -4.85
N VAL A 271 -6.14 12.80 -3.61
CA VAL A 271 -4.85 12.21 -3.28
C VAL A 271 -5.07 10.87 -2.56
N PHE A 272 -4.62 9.80 -3.17
CA PHE A 272 -4.58 8.47 -2.59
C PHE A 272 -3.19 8.26 -1.98
N ILE A 273 -3.07 8.52 -0.70
CA ILE A 273 -1.81 8.34 0.02
C ILE A 273 -1.80 7.00 0.76
N HIS A 274 -0.61 6.40 0.92
CA HIS A 274 -0.44 5.28 1.84
C HIS A 274 -0.81 5.68 3.26
N GLN A 275 -1.68 4.90 3.90
CA GLN A 275 -2.27 5.25 5.20
C GLN A 275 -1.64 4.42 6.31
N ALA A 276 -0.80 5.05 7.11
CA ALA A 276 -0.19 4.46 8.29
C ALA A 276 -0.57 5.20 9.59
N ASN A 277 -0.95 6.47 9.49
CA ASN A 277 -1.35 7.32 10.61
C ASN A 277 -2.11 8.54 10.07
N GLU A 278 -3.37 8.69 10.46
CA GLU A 278 -4.27 9.76 9.98
C GLU A 278 -3.66 11.15 10.11
N LYS A 279 -3.12 11.48 11.30
CA LYS A 279 -2.51 12.80 11.54
C LYS A 279 -1.24 13.03 10.70
N MET A 280 -0.48 11.98 10.43
CA MET A 280 0.70 12.06 9.57
C MET A 280 0.27 12.35 8.12
N ASP A 281 -0.74 11.65 7.65
CA ASP A 281 -1.24 11.77 6.29
C ASP A 281 -1.83 13.18 6.05
N GLU A 282 -2.60 13.70 7.02
CA GLU A 282 -3.08 15.09 7.02
C GLU A 282 -1.93 16.10 7.00
N ALA A 283 -0.90 15.90 7.84
CA ALA A 283 0.27 16.78 7.90
C ALA A 283 1.03 16.80 6.56
N ILE A 284 1.20 15.65 5.90
CA ILE A 284 1.82 15.53 4.57
C ILE A 284 1.04 16.35 3.54
N ILE A 285 -0.29 16.18 3.50
CA ILE A 285 -1.15 16.89 2.54
C ILE A 285 -1.11 18.40 2.77
N GLN A 286 -1.23 18.85 4.01
CA GLN A 286 -1.12 20.27 4.35
C GLN A 286 0.25 20.84 3.96
N ALA A 287 1.33 20.10 4.23
CA ALA A 287 2.69 20.51 3.86
C ALA A 287 2.86 20.59 2.32
N MET A 288 2.30 19.64 1.56
CA MET A 288 2.32 19.68 0.10
C MET A 288 1.64 20.93 -0.45
N TYR A 289 0.41 21.22 -0.03
CA TYR A 289 -0.32 22.42 -0.48
C TYR A 289 0.37 23.71 -0.07
N LYS A 290 1.02 23.74 1.10
CA LYS A 290 1.82 24.88 1.56
C LYS A 290 2.99 25.20 0.63
N LEU A 291 3.59 24.20 -0.05
CA LEU A 291 4.65 24.42 -1.03
C LEU A 291 4.17 25.20 -2.26
N TYR A 292 2.87 25.28 -2.49
CA TYR A 292 2.23 26.09 -3.51
C TYR A 292 1.58 27.37 -2.96
N GLY A 293 1.75 27.67 -1.67
CA GLY A 293 1.11 28.81 -1.01
C GLY A 293 -0.40 28.67 -0.84
N LEU A 294 -0.91 27.43 -0.86
CA LEU A 294 -2.34 27.12 -0.78
C LEU A 294 -2.68 26.35 0.50
N LYS A 295 -3.98 26.30 0.81
CA LYS A 295 -4.55 25.43 1.84
C LYS A 295 -5.15 24.20 1.17
N ALA A 296 -4.93 23.02 1.74
CA ALA A 296 -5.49 21.79 1.23
C ALA A 296 -7.03 21.80 1.33
N PRO A 297 -7.77 21.35 0.30
CA PRO A 297 -9.20 21.11 0.41
C PRO A 297 -9.51 20.02 1.45
N ALA A 298 -10.63 20.16 2.16
CA ALA A 298 -10.98 19.24 3.23
C ALA A 298 -11.25 17.80 2.75
N ASP A 299 -11.78 17.66 1.53
CA ASP A 299 -12.19 16.39 0.92
C ASP A 299 -11.16 15.83 -0.07
N ILE A 300 -9.93 16.36 -0.10
CA ILE A 300 -8.90 15.98 -1.08
C ILE A 300 -8.43 14.53 -0.91
N MET A 301 -8.44 14.00 0.31
CA MET A 301 -7.86 12.72 0.67
C MET A 301 -8.94 11.74 1.16
N PRO A 302 -9.30 10.71 0.37
CA PRO A 302 -10.10 9.60 0.88
C PRO A 302 -9.36 8.90 2.02
N MET A 303 -10.07 8.53 3.10
CA MET A 303 -9.48 7.92 4.29
C MET A 303 -10.24 6.65 4.68
N SER A 304 -9.53 5.54 4.82
CA SER A 304 -10.08 4.24 5.26
C SER A 304 -9.34 3.65 6.46
N ILE A 305 -8.32 4.36 6.95
CA ILE A 305 -7.42 3.84 8.00
C ILE A 305 -8.14 3.53 9.30
N GLN A 306 -9.24 4.24 9.61
CA GLN A 306 -9.99 4.07 10.85
C GLN A 306 -10.55 2.65 11.00
N TRP A 307 -10.88 1.98 9.89
CA TRP A 307 -11.52 0.67 9.88
C TRP A 307 -10.75 -0.41 9.12
N LEU A 308 -9.76 -0.04 8.30
CA LEU A 308 -8.89 -0.99 7.59
C LEU A 308 -7.50 -1.12 8.21
N GLY A 309 -7.02 -0.12 8.96
CA GLY A 309 -5.65 -0.09 9.43
C GLY A 309 -4.65 0.04 8.27
N ASN A 310 -3.39 -0.31 8.55
CA ASN A 310 -2.30 -0.25 7.59
C ASN A 310 -2.00 -1.63 6.99
N SER A 311 -2.47 -1.89 5.76
CA SER A 311 -2.16 -3.09 4.98
C SER A 311 -0.97 -2.91 4.02
N SER A 312 -0.07 -1.96 4.30
CA SER A 312 1.17 -1.71 3.53
C SER A 312 0.91 -1.51 2.04
N VAL A 313 1.45 -2.38 1.18
CA VAL A 313 1.34 -2.32 -0.29
C VAL A 313 -0.10 -2.42 -0.81
N ALA A 314 -1.01 -2.97 -0.01
CA ALA A 314 -2.42 -3.13 -0.39
C ALA A 314 -3.25 -1.86 -0.14
N THR A 315 -2.78 -0.90 0.66
CA THR A 315 -3.56 0.26 1.09
C THR A 315 -4.07 1.08 -0.10
N ILE A 316 -3.19 1.52 -1.00
CA ILE A 316 -3.56 2.40 -2.12
C ILE A 316 -4.47 1.68 -3.13
N PRO A 317 -4.14 0.48 -3.64
CA PRO A 317 -5.00 -0.18 -4.62
C PRO A 317 -6.37 -0.57 -4.02
N THR A 318 -6.45 -0.94 -2.75
CA THR A 318 -7.73 -1.19 -2.07
C THR A 318 -8.56 0.09 -1.97
N LEU A 319 -7.97 1.20 -1.55
CA LEU A 319 -8.68 2.48 -1.45
C LEU A 319 -9.15 2.99 -2.81
N LEU A 320 -8.33 2.82 -3.86
CA LEU A 320 -8.71 3.16 -5.24
C LEU A 320 -9.93 2.34 -5.68
N ASP A 321 -9.91 1.02 -5.46
CA ASP A 321 -11.01 0.13 -5.77
C ASP A 321 -12.31 0.55 -5.05
N LEU A 322 -12.21 0.86 -3.77
CA LEU A 322 -13.36 1.31 -2.97
C LEU A 322 -13.97 2.62 -3.51
N VAL A 323 -13.13 3.59 -3.92
CA VAL A 323 -13.61 4.86 -4.45
C VAL A 323 -14.22 4.70 -5.84
N LEU A 324 -13.57 3.95 -6.74
CA LEU A 324 -14.06 3.74 -8.11
C LEU A 324 -15.40 2.98 -8.14
N HIS A 325 -15.63 2.09 -7.18
CA HIS A 325 -16.87 1.32 -7.06
C HIS A 325 -17.92 1.96 -6.12
N GLY A 326 -17.69 3.23 -5.69
CA GLY A 326 -18.66 3.95 -4.85
C GLY A 326 -18.82 3.38 -3.43
N LYS A 327 -17.83 2.59 -2.95
CA LYS A 327 -17.82 1.98 -1.62
C LYS A 327 -17.17 2.88 -0.55
N GLN A 328 -16.64 4.03 -0.94
CA GLN A 328 -16.05 5.04 -0.05
C GLN A 328 -16.95 6.27 -0.03
N GLU A 329 -17.73 6.43 1.03
CA GLU A 329 -18.70 7.52 1.18
C GLU A 329 -18.02 8.89 1.08
N GLY A 330 -18.68 9.85 0.42
CA GLY A 330 -18.20 11.23 0.23
C GLY A 330 -17.10 11.39 -0.82
N HIS A 331 -16.64 10.29 -1.44
CA HIS A 331 -15.60 10.32 -2.45
C HIS A 331 -16.05 9.67 -3.76
N ALA A 332 -16.01 10.44 -4.84
CA ALA A 332 -16.33 9.98 -6.19
C ALA A 332 -15.34 10.56 -7.18
N LEU A 333 -15.12 9.84 -8.28
CA LEU A 333 -14.29 10.23 -9.40
C LEU A 333 -15.09 10.14 -10.70
N LYS A 334 -14.75 10.99 -11.66
CA LYS A 334 -15.32 10.97 -13.01
C LYS A 334 -14.20 11.06 -14.04
N ALA A 335 -14.52 10.70 -15.27
CA ALA A 335 -13.59 10.83 -16.39
C ALA A 335 -13.03 12.25 -16.48
N GLY A 336 -11.71 12.36 -16.65
CA GLY A 336 -10.97 13.61 -16.71
C GLY A 336 -10.44 14.12 -15.35
N ASP A 337 -10.94 13.62 -14.21
CA ASP A 337 -10.42 14.00 -12.90
C ASP A 337 -8.94 13.60 -12.77
N VAL A 338 -8.11 14.51 -12.27
CA VAL A 338 -6.71 14.21 -12.00
C VAL A 338 -6.56 13.82 -10.55
N ILE A 339 -5.89 12.70 -10.32
CA ILE A 339 -5.58 12.17 -8.99
C ILE A 339 -4.07 12.01 -8.81
N MET A 340 -3.65 11.92 -7.57
CA MET A 340 -2.28 11.59 -7.21
C MET A 340 -2.26 10.34 -6.31
N PHE A 341 -1.33 9.45 -6.59
CA PHE A 341 -0.90 8.41 -5.69
C PHE A 341 0.38 8.83 -4.99
N ALA A 342 0.52 8.57 -3.68
CA ALA A 342 1.75 8.82 -2.95
C ALA A 342 1.96 7.76 -1.86
N SER A 343 3.18 7.26 -1.74
CA SER A 343 3.53 6.24 -0.74
C SER A 343 4.94 6.40 -0.24
N VAL A 344 5.16 6.09 1.04
CA VAL A 344 6.46 5.99 1.68
C VAL A 344 6.52 4.69 2.49
N GLY A 345 7.66 4.03 2.53
CA GLY A 345 7.79 2.75 3.24
C GLY A 345 9.23 2.33 3.53
N ALA A 346 9.40 1.08 3.95
CA ALA A 346 10.68 0.49 4.32
C ALA A 346 11.78 0.75 3.26
N GLY A 347 13.02 0.95 3.72
CA GLY A 347 14.10 1.48 2.88
C GLY A 347 13.98 3.00 2.66
N MET A 348 12.99 3.64 3.28
CA MET A 348 12.61 5.03 3.12
C MET A 348 12.48 5.43 1.64
N ASN A 349 11.85 4.52 0.89
CA ASN A 349 11.47 4.73 -0.49
C ASN A 349 10.21 5.60 -0.56
N ILE A 350 10.17 6.54 -1.50
CA ILE A 350 9.01 7.40 -1.77
C ILE A 350 8.67 7.29 -3.25
N ASN A 351 7.41 6.98 -3.54
CA ASN A 351 6.87 7.07 -4.90
C ASN A 351 5.66 8.01 -4.89
N ALA A 352 5.59 8.87 -5.89
CA ALA A 352 4.42 9.65 -6.21
C ALA A 352 4.10 9.53 -7.70
N ALA A 353 2.83 9.44 -8.06
CA ALA A 353 2.39 9.37 -9.45
C ALA A 353 1.11 10.18 -9.68
N ALA A 354 1.09 10.99 -10.73
CA ALA A 354 -0.09 11.72 -11.18
C ALA A 354 -0.81 10.90 -12.26
N TYR A 355 -2.12 10.79 -12.14
CA TYR A 355 -2.94 9.97 -13.00
C TYR A 355 -4.24 10.70 -13.35
N ARG A 356 -4.72 10.54 -14.59
CA ARG A 356 -6.04 11.04 -15.03
C ARG A 356 -7.00 9.87 -15.21
N ILE A 357 -8.18 9.99 -14.60
CA ILE A 357 -9.27 9.01 -14.67
C ILE A 357 -9.92 9.03 -16.07
#